data_71cf9008500ada7cc748aecac76951af
#
_entry.id   71cf9008500ada7cc748aecac76951af
#
_cell.length_a   1.000
_cell.length_b   1.000
_cell.length_c   1.000
_cell.angle_alpha   90.00
_cell.angle_beta   90.00
_cell.angle_gamma   90.00
#
_symmetry.space_group_name_H-M   'P 1'
#
loop_
_entity.id
_entity.type
_entity.pdbx_description
1 polymer ?
#
loop_
_entity_poly.entity_id
_entity_poly.type
_entity_poly.pdbx_seq_one_letter_code
_entity_poly.pdbx_strand_id
1 'polypeptide(L)'
;DTEHRRWVVRVPRSDVAGAEMDRTVALLALLGRRLPFAVPAPKGFVALAEGGRAAVYPYLPGHNLDFAELPAGPGLAAELGRAIAALHNTDPAIYDEAGLPSYDADAYRSRRLAELDRAAETGRVPTTLLTRWEKALEDVTLWRFAPTATHGDLTGDQVLAVFTDDSDASTGTIRAMTGWEDAKVADPADDFAPLVADASPEAVETVLEAYAHARVERPDTNLIVRARLVAELGLLCSLMTALPRLDAGAVELLTTQLRRLDDAVHA
;
A
#
# COMPACT_ATOMS: atom_id res chain seq x y z
N ASP A 1 -20.36 9.77 19.73
CA ASP A 1 -21.54 9.32 20.47
C ASP A 1 -21.78 10.17 21.73
N THR A 2 -22.77 9.81 22.50
CA THR A 2 -23.13 10.52 23.73
C THR A 2 -22.07 10.47 24.84
N GLU A 3 -21.10 9.56 24.71
CA GLU A 3 -19.95 9.41 25.62
C GLU A 3 -18.68 10.06 25.06
N HIS A 4 -18.82 10.95 24.06
CA HIS A 4 -17.74 11.65 23.37
C HIS A 4 -16.71 10.72 22.70
N ARG A 5 -17.06 9.44 22.45
CA ARG A 5 -16.22 8.52 21.67
C ARG A 5 -16.41 8.78 20.18
N ARG A 6 -15.32 8.80 19.44
CA ARG A 6 -15.33 8.93 17.98
C ARG A 6 -15.45 7.56 17.31
N TRP A 7 -16.25 7.52 16.25
CA TRP A 7 -16.52 6.32 15.47
C TRP A 7 -16.32 6.58 13.98
N VAL A 8 -15.94 5.55 13.26
CA VAL A 8 -15.86 5.53 11.79
C VAL A 8 -16.90 4.54 11.30
N VAL A 9 -17.75 4.99 10.37
CA VAL A 9 -18.75 4.13 9.73
C VAL A 9 -18.35 3.98 8.26
N ARG A 10 -18.19 2.72 7.81
CA ARG A 10 -17.94 2.39 6.42
C ARG A 10 -19.20 1.81 5.80
N VAL A 11 -19.66 2.45 4.73
CA VAL A 11 -20.84 2.05 3.97
C VAL A 11 -20.40 1.64 2.57
N PRO A 12 -20.54 0.37 2.18
CA PRO A 12 -20.21 -0.05 0.83
C PRO A 12 -21.21 0.57 -0.16
N ARG A 13 -20.70 0.98 -1.33
CA ARG A 13 -21.53 1.63 -2.38
C ARG A 13 -22.07 0.64 -3.42
N SER A 14 -21.72 -0.62 -3.31
CA SER A 14 -22.16 -1.71 -4.20
C SER A 14 -22.00 -3.05 -3.51
N ASP A 15 -22.61 -4.10 -4.03
CA ASP A 15 -22.47 -5.47 -3.52
C ASP A 15 -21.02 -5.96 -3.62
N VAL A 16 -20.29 -5.56 -4.67
CA VAL A 16 -18.86 -5.88 -4.84
C VAL A 16 -18.04 -5.24 -3.71
N ALA A 17 -18.23 -3.96 -3.44
CA ALA A 17 -17.56 -3.26 -2.35
C ALA A 17 -17.96 -3.85 -0.96
N GLY A 18 -19.18 -4.35 -0.82
CA GLY A 18 -19.63 -5.06 0.37
C GLY A 18 -18.87 -6.37 0.60
N ALA A 19 -18.73 -7.16 -0.45
CA ALA A 19 -17.99 -8.42 -0.41
C ALA A 19 -16.48 -8.20 -0.15
N GLU A 20 -15.89 -7.14 -0.72
CA GLU A 20 -14.50 -6.72 -0.43
C GLU A 20 -14.34 -6.30 1.02
N MET A 21 -15.25 -5.49 1.54
CA MET A 21 -15.25 -5.09 2.96
C MET A 21 -15.33 -6.31 3.88
N ASP A 22 -16.15 -7.31 3.55
CA ASP A 22 -16.30 -8.51 4.37
C ASP A 22 -15.01 -9.35 4.39
N ARG A 23 -14.31 -9.50 3.27
CA ARG A 23 -13.00 -10.15 3.20
C ARG A 23 -11.95 -9.39 4.01
N THR A 24 -11.91 -8.06 3.87
CA THR A 24 -11.01 -7.20 4.66
C THR A 24 -11.28 -7.35 6.15
N VAL A 25 -12.54 -7.35 6.58
CA VAL A 25 -12.90 -7.56 7.99
C VAL A 25 -12.43 -8.94 8.50
N ALA A 26 -12.60 -9.98 7.69
CA ALA A 26 -12.12 -11.34 8.03
C ALA A 26 -10.60 -11.37 8.20
N LEU A 27 -9.85 -10.78 7.25
CA LEU A 27 -8.39 -10.66 7.35
C LEU A 27 -7.97 -9.92 8.64
N LEU A 28 -8.56 -8.75 8.89
CA LEU A 28 -8.17 -7.91 10.02
C LEU A 28 -8.47 -8.56 11.38
N ALA A 29 -9.49 -9.40 11.46
CA ALA A 29 -9.76 -10.21 12.65
C ALA A 29 -8.65 -11.23 12.95
N LEU A 30 -8.00 -11.75 11.91
CA LEU A 30 -6.87 -12.68 12.01
C LEU A 30 -5.55 -11.93 12.29
N LEU A 31 -5.30 -10.82 11.60
CA LEU A 31 -4.08 -10.01 11.74
C LEU A 31 -4.00 -9.29 13.09
N GLY A 32 -5.12 -8.78 13.61
CA GLY A 32 -5.15 -7.99 14.85
C GLY A 32 -4.68 -8.74 16.10
N ARG A 33 -4.51 -10.07 16.02
CA ARG A 33 -3.96 -10.90 17.11
C ARG A 33 -2.47 -11.22 16.93
N ARG A 34 -1.88 -10.82 15.81
CA ARG A 34 -0.54 -11.22 15.37
C ARG A 34 0.41 -10.06 15.18
N LEU A 35 -0.13 -8.92 14.77
CA LEU A 35 0.67 -7.73 14.51
C LEU A 35 0.95 -6.94 15.80
N PRO A 36 2.14 -6.30 15.91
CA PRO A 36 2.50 -5.50 17.09
C PRO A 36 1.80 -4.14 17.13
N PHE A 37 1.06 -3.78 16.09
CA PHE A 37 0.28 -2.55 15.97
C PHE A 37 -1.20 -2.85 15.74
N ALA A 38 -2.06 -1.88 15.98
CA ALA A 38 -3.49 -2.03 15.81
C ALA A 38 -3.90 -2.02 14.33
N VAL A 39 -4.95 -2.77 14.01
CA VAL A 39 -5.66 -2.73 12.74
C VAL A 39 -7.14 -2.41 13.00
N PRO A 40 -7.89 -1.85 12.02
CA PRO A 40 -9.30 -1.59 12.19
C PRO A 40 -10.08 -2.86 12.54
N ALA A 41 -10.83 -2.83 13.63
CA ALA A 41 -11.69 -3.93 14.06
C ALA A 41 -13.11 -3.40 14.30
N PRO A 42 -14.11 -3.82 13.50
CA PRO A 42 -15.48 -3.35 13.68
C PRO A 42 -16.04 -3.83 15.02
N LYS A 43 -16.79 -2.96 15.69
CA LYS A 43 -17.51 -3.28 16.92
C LYS A 43 -18.94 -3.71 16.64
N GLY A 44 -19.44 -3.45 15.44
CA GLY A 44 -20.78 -3.85 15.04
C GLY A 44 -21.04 -3.58 13.57
N PHE A 45 -22.17 -4.09 13.12
CA PHE A 45 -22.67 -3.91 11.78
C PHE A 45 -24.10 -3.40 11.80
N VAL A 46 -24.47 -2.59 10.81
CA VAL A 46 -25.83 -2.07 10.66
C VAL A 46 -26.33 -2.52 9.29
N ALA A 47 -27.46 -3.22 9.25
CA ALA A 47 -28.11 -3.58 7.99
C ALA A 47 -28.55 -2.32 7.25
N LEU A 48 -28.35 -2.30 5.92
CA LEU A 48 -28.76 -1.20 5.06
C LEU A 48 -30.12 -1.52 4.41
N ALA A 49 -30.95 -0.49 4.19
CA ALA A 49 -32.27 -0.64 3.63
C ALA A 49 -32.27 -1.25 2.21
N GLU A 50 -31.24 -0.97 1.45
CA GLU A 50 -31.06 -1.43 0.06
C GLU A 50 -30.32 -2.78 -0.04
N GLY A 51 -30.08 -3.44 1.10
CA GLY A 51 -29.29 -4.66 1.20
C GLY A 51 -27.85 -4.44 1.59
N GLY A 52 -27.17 -5.50 2.05
CA GLY A 52 -25.81 -5.38 2.59
C GLY A 52 -25.76 -4.81 4.01
N ARG A 53 -24.57 -4.44 4.45
CA ARG A 53 -24.34 -3.91 5.81
C ARG A 53 -23.24 -2.85 5.83
N ALA A 54 -23.38 -1.88 6.73
CA ALA A 54 -22.31 -0.97 7.12
C ALA A 54 -21.53 -1.54 8.30
N ALA A 55 -20.23 -1.26 8.36
CA ALA A 55 -19.37 -1.63 9.48
C ALA A 55 -19.03 -0.39 10.33
N VAL A 56 -19.09 -0.54 11.65
CA VAL A 56 -18.85 0.52 12.63
C VAL A 56 -17.56 0.22 13.39
N TYR A 57 -16.57 1.10 13.25
CA TYR A 57 -15.25 0.97 13.85
C TYR A 57 -15.03 2.02 14.93
N PRO A 58 -14.33 1.70 16.03
CA PRO A 58 -13.79 2.73 16.90
C PRO A 58 -12.73 3.53 16.12
N TYR A 59 -12.71 4.84 16.39
CA TYR A 59 -11.65 5.68 15.84
C TYR A 59 -10.30 5.28 16.45
N LEU A 60 -9.30 5.09 15.61
CA LEU A 60 -7.93 4.81 16.02
C LEU A 60 -7.18 6.14 16.19
N PRO A 61 -6.74 6.48 17.40
CA PRO A 61 -6.00 7.71 17.64
C PRO A 61 -4.54 7.58 17.16
N GLY A 62 -3.98 8.68 16.70
CA GLY A 62 -2.60 8.78 16.23
C GLY A 62 -2.46 9.93 15.23
N HIS A 63 -1.22 10.22 14.87
CA HIS A 63 -0.86 11.15 13.82
C HIS A 63 -0.57 10.36 12.55
N ASN A 64 -1.20 10.72 11.43
CA ASN A 64 -0.85 10.16 10.13
C ASN A 64 0.59 10.55 9.80
N LEU A 65 1.33 9.63 9.18
CA LEU A 65 2.65 9.96 8.69
C LEU A 65 2.55 10.74 7.38
N ASP A 66 3.52 11.63 7.19
CA ASP A 66 3.86 12.16 5.89
C ASP A 66 5.25 11.60 5.54
N PHE A 67 5.33 10.78 4.50
CA PHE A 67 6.59 10.16 4.11
C PHE A 67 7.62 11.20 3.62
N ALA A 68 7.16 12.32 3.04
CA ALA A 68 8.05 13.41 2.63
C ALA A 68 8.76 14.07 3.82
N GLU A 69 8.12 14.06 4.99
CA GLU A 69 8.65 14.62 6.23
C GLU A 69 9.23 13.54 7.19
N LEU A 70 9.34 12.28 6.74
CA LEU A 70 9.83 11.18 7.57
C LEU A 70 11.32 11.37 7.87
N PRO A 71 11.73 11.59 9.15
CA PRO A 71 13.12 11.79 9.48
C PRO A 71 13.89 10.48 9.41
N ALA A 72 15.10 10.53 8.84
CA ALA A 72 16.03 9.40 8.86
C ALA A 72 16.57 9.14 10.27
N GLY A 73 17.10 7.94 10.49
CA GLY A 73 17.75 7.56 11.73
C GLY A 73 16.88 6.72 12.68
N PRO A 74 17.38 6.45 13.90
CA PRO A 74 16.67 5.64 14.88
C PRO A 74 15.37 6.35 15.30
N GLY A 75 14.32 5.59 15.58
CA GLY A 75 13.00 6.10 15.94
C GLY A 75 11.98 5.79 14.84
N LEU A 76 11.21 6.79 14.40
CA LEU A 76 10.01 6.58 13.59
C LEU A 76 10.26 5.83 12.26
N ALA A 77 11.32 6.17 11.52
CA ALA A 77 11.68 5.48 10.28
C ALA A 77 12.05 4.01 10.55
N ALA A 78 12.86 3.76 11.56
CA ALA A 78 13.21 2.40 11.94
C ALA A 78 12.00 1.61 12.48
N GLU A 79 11.09 2.27 13.22
CA GLU A 79 9.82 1.66 13.66
C GLU A 79 8.93 1.26 12.48
N LEU A 80 8.84 2.12 11.45
CA LEU A 80 8.10 1.80 10.23
C LEU A 80 8.69 0.55 9.55
N GLY A 81 10.01 0.46 9.42
CA GLY A 81 10.69 -0.71 8.86
C GLY A 81 10.38 -1.99 9.64
N ARG A 82 10.40 -1.94 10.97
CA ARG A 82 10.03 -3.07 11.84
C ARG A 82 8.55 -3.44 11.70
N ALA A 83 7.67 -2.46 11.59
CA ALA A 83 6.24 -2.70 11.43
C ALA A 83 5.92 -3.37 10.08
N ILE A 84 6.53 -2.91 8.97
CA ILE A 84 6.41 -3.56 7.65
C ILE A 84 6.96 -4.99 7.72
N ALA A 85 8.11 -5.20 8.38
CA ALA A 85 8.66 -6.54 8.56
C ALA A 85 7.73 -7.47 9.36
N ALA A 86 7.08 -6.97 10.40
CA ALA A 86 6.12 -7.75 11.18
C ALA A 86 4.92 -8.20 10.33
N LEU A 87 4.42 -7.32 9.44
CA LEU A 87 3.40 -7.66 8.47
C LEU A 87 3.90 -8.74 7.50
N HIS A 88 5.04 -8.51 6.87
CA HIS A 88 5.62 -9.40 5.87
C HIS A 88 6.12 -10.74 6.43
N ASN A 89 6.28 -10.86 7.74
CA ASN A 89 6.54 -12.12 8.43
C ASN A 89 5.26 -12.91 8.74
N THR A 90 4.08 -12.35 8.42
CA THR A 90 2.81 -13.05 8.60
C THR A 90 2.69 -14.19 7.58
N ASP A 91 2.18 -15.34 8.04
CA ASP A 91 1.93 -16.48 7.17
C ASP A 91 0.92 -16.11 6.06
N PRO A 92 1.29 -16.23 4.78
CA PRO A 92 0.38 -15.99 3.65
C PRO A 92 -0.93 -16.78 3.69
N ALA A 93 -0.95 -17.95 4.35
CA ALA A 93 -2.15 -18.77 4.51
C ALA A 93 -3.30 -18.02 5.22
N ILE A 94 -2.99 -17.00 6.02
CA ILE A 94 -3.98 -16.15 6.70
C ILE A 94 -4.80 -15.34 5.68
N TYR A 95 -4.16 -14.89 4.61
CA TYR A 95 -4.81 -14.15 3.53
C TYR A 95 -5.72 -15.08 2.70
N ASP A 96 -5.27 -16.30 2.45
CA ASP A 96 -6.07 -17.32 1.77
C ASP A 96 -7.30 -17.71 2.61
N GLU A 97 -7.14 -17.89 3.93
CA GLU A 97 -8.26 -18.12 4.87
C GLU A 97 -9.32 -16.99 4.80
N ALA A 98 -8.89 -15.75 4.62
CA ALA A 98 -9.78 -14.59 4.48
C ALA A 98 -10.35 -14.44 3.05
N GLY A 99 -9.96 -15.29 2.10
CA GLY A 99 -10.41 -15.23 0.70
C GLY A 99 -9.80 -14.09 -0.10
N LEU A 100 -8.59 -13.66 0.27
CA LEU A 100 -7.86 -12.61 -0.45
C LEU A 100 -7.00 -13.19 -1.57
N PRO A 101 -6.72 -12.39 -2.62
CA PRO A 101 -5.95 -12.85 -3.76
C PRO A 101 -4.48 -13.11 -3.40
N SER A 102 -3.91 -14.11 -4.07
CA SER A 102 -2.49 -14.44 -4.01
C SER A 102 -1.90 -14.48 -5.41
N TYR A 103 -0.75 -13.83 -5.59
CA TYR A 103 -0.03 -13.75 -6.86
C TYR A 103 1.41 -14.20 -6.65
N ASP A 104 1.83 -15.25 -7.35
CA ASP A 104 3.25 -15.53 -7.51
C ASP A 104 3.92 -14.50 -8.43
N ALA A 105 5.23 -14.59 -8.56
CA ALA A 105 6.00 -13.61 -9.32
C ALA A 105 5.58 -13.54 -10.80
N ASP A 106 5.25 -14.68 -11.42
CA ASP A 106 4.84 -14.72 -12.82
C ASP A 106 3.42 -14.17 -13.03
N ALA A 107 2.48 -14.52 -12.15
CA ALA A 107 1.12 -14.00 -12.19
C ALA A 107 1.10 -12.48 -11.91
N TYR A 108 1.90 -12.03 -10.94
CA TYR A 108 2.05 -10.61 -10.64
C TYR A 108 2.57 -9.83 -11.83
N ARG A 109 3.68 -10.27 -12.41
CA ARG A 109 4.32 -9.66 -13.59
C ARG A 109 3.39 -9.63 -14.81
N SER A 110 2.72 -10.75 -15.10
CA SER A 110 1.77 -10.85 -16.21
C SER A 110 0.59 -9.88 -16.05
N ARG A 111 0.10 -9.72 -14.82
CA ARG A 111 -0.95 -8.74 -14.51
C ARG A 111 -0.48 -7.30 -14.77
N ARG A 112 0.75 -6.95 -14.36
CA ARG A 112 1.34 -5.62 -14.60
C ARG A 112 1.53 -5.34 -16.10
N LEU A 113 1.97 -6.34 -16.88
CA LEU A 113 2.03 -6.23 -18.35
C LEU A 113 0.66 -5.96 -18.96
N ALA A 114 -0.38 -6.69 -18.55
CA ALA A 114 -1.74 -6.45 -19.03
C ALA A 114 -2.29 -5.07 -18.62
N GLU A 115 -1.89 -4.54 -17.46
CA GLU A 115 -2.22 -3.16 -17.05
C GLU A 115 -1.52 -2.14 -17.94
N LEU A 116 -0.25 -2.37 -18.27
CA LEU A 116 0.54 -1.53 -19.18
C LEU A 116 -0.07 -1.49 -20.58
N ASP A 117 -0.45 -2.64 -21.14
CA ASP A 117 -1.09 -2.74 -22.46
C ASP A 117 -2.38 -1.91 -22.52
N ARG A 118 -3.26 -2.06 -21.52
CA ARG A 118 -4.49 -1.28 -21.44
C ARG A 118 -4.22 0.23 -21.32
N ALA A 119 -3.18 0.62 -20.60
CA ALA A 119 -2.80 2.03 -20.48
C ALA A 119 -2.24 2.57 -21.80
N ALA A 120 -1.48 1.77 -22.54
CA ALA A 120 -0.97 2.13 -23.88
C ALA A 120 -2.09 2.42 -24.86
N GLU A 121 -3.19 1.65 -24.85
CA GLU A 121 -4.36 1.85 -25.71
C GLU A 121 -5.01 3.23 -25.51
N THR A 122 -4.83 3.87 -24.36
CA THR A 122 -5.38 5.22 -24.08
C THR A 122 -4.70 6.33 -24.86
N GLY A 123 -3.49 6.10 -25.39
CA GLY A 123 -2.66 7.10 -26.06
C GLY A 123 -2.21 8.27 -25.17
N ARG A 124 -2.33 8.15 -23.83
CA ARG A 124 -2.00 9.23 -22.88
C ARG A 124 -0.67 9.06 -22.18
N VAL A 125 -0.06 7.89 -22.33
CA VAL A 125 1.23 7.54 -21.72
C VAL A 125 2.34 7.76 -22.74
N PRO A 126 3.45 8.45 -22.39
CA PRO A 126 4.61 8.59 -23.26
C PRO A 126 5.15 7.22 -23.71
N THR A 127 5.44 7.06 -25.00
CA THR A 127 5.90 5.81 -25.60
C THR A 127 7.24 5.36 -24.99
N THR A 128 8.09 6.31 -24.64
CA THR A 128 9.38 6.09 -23.97
C THR A 128 9.23 5.43 -22.62
N LEU A 129 8.26 5.87 -21.80
CA LEU A 129 7.93 5.22 -20.52
C LEU A 129 7.34 3.82 -20.75
N LEU A 130 6.43 3.65 -21.70
CA LEU A 130 5.86 2.35 -22.03
C LEU A 130 6.96 1.33 -22.37
N THR A 131 7.88 1.70 -23.27
CA THR A 131 9.00 0.84 -23.67
C THR A 131 9.93 0.52 -22.49
N ARG A 132 10.21 1.50 -21.63
CA ARG A 132 11.04 1.31 -20.45
C ARG A 132 10.39 0.35 -19.44
N TRP A 133 9.10 0.51 -19.18
CA TRP A 133 8.37 -0.32 -18.24
C TRP A 133 8.15 -1.74 -18.78
N GLU A 134 7.83 -1.88 -20.06
CA GLU A 134 7.73 -3.17 -20.73
C GLU A 134 9.04 -3.97 -20.59
N LYS A 135 10.17 -3.34 -20.93
CA LYS A 135 11.49 -3.95 -20.78
C LYS A 135 11.78 -4.37 -19.33
N ALA A 136 11.42 -3.54 -18.35
CA ALA A 136 11.61 -3.88 -16.94
C ALA A 136 10.69 -5.01 -16.49
N LEU A 137 9.44 -5.04 -16.98
CA LEU A 137 8.48 -6.10 -16.68
C LEU A 137 8.84 -7.43 -17.40
N GLU A 138 9.54 -7.40 -18.51
CA GLU A 138 10.03 -8.58 -19.22
C GLU A 138 11.30 -9.17 -18.60
N ASP A 139 12.06 -8.39 -17.82
CA ASP A 139 13.24 -8.89 -17.12
C ASP A 139 12.87 -9.81 -15.97
N VAL A 140 12.75 -11.11 -16.25
CA VAL A 140 12.41 -12.13 -15.25
C VAL A 140 13.35 -12.18 -14.05
N THR A 141 14.57 -11.65 -14.18
CA THR A 141 15.54 -11.65 -13.07
C THR A 141 15.18 -10.62 -12.02
N LEU A 142 14.55 -9.51 -12.42
CA LEU A 142 14.06 -8.47 -11.55
C LEU A 142 12.90 -8.97 -10.66
N TRP A 143 12.07 -9.87 -11.17
CA TRP A 143 10.82 -10.32 -10.54
C TRP A 143 10.95 -11.63 -9.75
N ARG A 144 12.14 -11.95 -9.28
CA ARG A 144 12.37 -13.11 -8.42
C ARG A 144 12.17 -12.75 -6.96
N PHE A 145 10.94 -12.73 -6.51
CA PHE A 145 10.57 -12.51 -5.12
C PHE A 145 9.77 -13.68 -4.56
N ALA A 146 9.78 -13.84 -3.23
CA ALA A 146 8.85 -14.71 -2.52
C ALA A 146 7.54 -13.98 -2.28
N PRO A 147 6.37 -14.53 -2.71
CA PRO A 147 5.08 -13.93 -2.42
C PRO A 147 4.88 -13.73 -0.92
N THR A 148 4.51 -12.53 -0.53
CA THR A 148 4.50 -12.08 0.86
C THR A 148 3.13 -11.47 1.19
N ALA A 149 2.69 -11.64 2.43
CA ALA A 149 1.51 -10.95 2.96
C ALA A 149 1.74 -9.44 2.95
N THR A 150 1.02 -8.68 2.12
CA THR A 150 1.20 -7.24 1.95
C THR A 150 -0.04 -6.45 2.37
N HIS A 151 0.16 -5.19 2.72
CA HIS A 151 -0.91 -4.20 2.81
C HIS A 151 -1.42 -3.83 1.41
N GLY A 152 -0.50 -3.72 0.46
CA GLY A 152 -0.76 -3.58 -0.97
C GLY A 152 -0.85 -2.16 -1.49
N ASP A 153 -1.01 -1.15 -0.62
CA ASP A 153 -0.98 0.28 -0.93
C ASP A 153 -0.69 1.07 0.37
N LEU A 154 0.48 0.87 0.97
CA LEU A 154 0.85 1.44 2.28
C LEU A 154 1.33 2.88 2.12
N THR A 155 0.39 3.83 2.08
CA THR A 155 0.68 5.27 2.04
C THR A 155 0.86 5.86 3.46
N GLY A 156 1.51 7.02 3.57
CA GLY A 156 1.79 7.64 4.86
C GLY A 156 0.54 7.95 5.68
N ASP A 157 -0.53 8.41 5.03
CA ASP A 157 -1.82 8.73 5.67
C ASP A 157 -2.55 7.50 6.23
N GLN A 158 -2.13 6.29 5.89
CA GLN A 158 -2.66 5.03 6.42
C GLN A 158 -1.87 4.51 7.62
N VAL A 159 -0.71 5.11 7.92
CA VAL A 159 0.14 4.75 9.06
C VAL A 159 -0.05 5.75 10.18
N LEU A 160 -0.51 5.30 11.33
CA LEU A 160 -0.72 6.12 12.51
C LEU A 160 0.41 5.93 13.50
N ALA A 161 1.08 7.03 13.88
CA ALA A 161 2.11 7.07 14.90
C ALA A 161 1.61 7.76 16.18
N VAL A 162 2.22 7.41 17.29
CA VAL A 162 2.10 8.12 18.58
C VAL A 162 3.50 8.43 19.10
N PHE A 163 3.62 9.53 19.82
CA PHE A 163 4.88 10.01 20.34
C PHE A 163 4.77 10.12 21.87
N THR A 164 5.85 9.86 22.60
CA THR A 164 5.96 10.19 24.02
C THR A 164 6.34 11.65 24.23
N ASP A 165 7.02 12.22 23.23
CA ASP A 165 7.29 13.65 23.09
C ASP A 165 7.00 14.06 21.65
N ASP A 166 5.96 14.87 21.44
CA ASP A 166 5.50 15.31 20.11
C ASP A 166 6.54 16.17 19.36
N SER A 167 7.55 16.68 20.06
CA SER A 167 8.66 17.43 19.47
C SER A 167 9.86 16.57 19.06
N ASP A 168 9.86 15.27 19.41
CA ASP A 168 10.98 14.35 19.16
C ASP A 168 10.50 13.11 18.38
N ALA A 169 10.79 13.09 17.09
CA ALA A 169 10.47 11.97 16.19
C ALA A 169 11.13 10.65 16.59
N SER A 170 12.22 10.68 17.38
CA SER A 170 12.87 9.47 17.89
C SER A 170 12.00 8.72 18.91
N THR A 171 11.01 9.40 19.50
CA THR A 171 10.05 8.81 20.45
C THR A 171 8.81 8.22 19.77
N GLY A 172 8.75 8.33 18.44
CA GLY A 172 7.61 7.85 17.64
C GLY A 172 7.55 6.33 17.58
N THR A 173 6.33 5.80 17.73
CA THR A 173 6.04 4.37 17.54
C THR A 173 4.85 4.19 16.63
N ILE A 174 4.84 3.12 15.83
CA ILE A 174 3.71 2.81 14.96
C ILE A 174 2.55 2.26 15.82
N ARG A 175 1.46 3.01 15.84
CA ARG A 175 0.27 2.69 16.63
C ARG A 175 -0.70 1.80 15.88
N ALA A 176 -0.93 2.09 14.59
CA ALA A 176 -1.91 1.38 13.77
C ALA A 176 -1.62 1.53 12.28
N MET A 177 -2.16 0.60 11.49
CA MET A 177 -2.26 0.73 10.03
C MET A 177 -3.71 0.56 9.61
N THR A 178 -4.17 1.42 8.67
CA THR A 178 -5.54 1.48 8.11
C THR A 178 -5.47 1.30 6.59
N GLY A 179 -6.59 1.26 5.86
CA GLY A 179 -6.58 1.25 4.40
C GLY A 179 -6.25 -0.11 3.78
N TRP A 180 -6.76 -1.21 4.33
CA TRP A 180 -6.42 -2.60 3.95
C TRP A 180 -7.19 -3.13 2.73
N GLU A 181 -7.78 -2.28 1.90
CA GLU A 181 -8.63 -2.68 0.78
C GLU A 181 -7.83 -3.38 -0.33
N ASP A 182 -6.54 -3.05 -0.48
CA ASP A 182 -5.63 -3.61 -1.48
C ASP A 182 -4.77 -4.78 -0.95
N ALA A 183 -5.07 -5.25 0.27
CA ALA A 183 -4.33 -6.34 0.90
C ALA A 183 -4.36 -7.63 0.05
N LYS A 184 -3.20 -8.24 -0.11
CA LYS A 184 -3.00 -9.43 -0.95
C LYS A 184 -1.71 -10.14 -0.58
N VAL A 185 -1.57 -11.38 -1.04
CA VAL A 185 -0.25 -12.01 -1.08
C VAL A 185 0.38 -11.70 -2.44
N ALA A 186 1.48 -10.94 -2.44
CA ALA A 186 2.11 -10.50 -3.69
C ALA A 186 3.58 -10.08 -3.46
N ASP A 187 4.08 -9.16 -4.28
CA ASP A 187 5.42 -8.58 -4.16
C ASP A 187 5.49 -7.66 -2.92
N PRO A 188 6.42 -7.91 -1.98
CA PRO A 188 6.67 -7.00 -0.86
C PRO A 188 7.03 -5.57 -1.30
N ALA A 189 7.46 -5.37 -2.54
CA ALA A 189 7.75 -4.05 -3.11
C ALA A 189 6.53 -3.13 -3.16
N ASP A 190 5.29 -3.67 -3.21
CA ASP A 190 4.07 -2.88 -3.20
C ASP A 190 3.99 -1.96 -1.97
N ASP A 191 4.39 -2.46 -0.78
CA ASP A 191 4.32 -1.71 0.47
C ASP A 191 5.46 -0.69 0.63
N PHE A 192 6.49 -0.75 -0.20
CA PHE A 192 7.57 0.23 -0.25
C PHE A 192 7.37 1.30 -1.33
N ALA A 193 6.47 1.08 -2.29
CA ALA A 193 6.31 1.96 -3.44
C ALA A 193 5.94 3.41 -3.03
N PRO A 194 4.96 3.66 -2.15
CA PRO A 194 4.68 5.03 -1.71
C PRO A 194 5.83 5.65 -0.92
N LEU A 195 6.52 4.87 -0.08
CA LEU A 195 7.67 5.35 0.68
C LEU A 195 8.80 5.83 -0.23
N VAL A 196 9.17 5.05 -1.26
CA VAL A 196 10.27 5.43 -2.17
C VAL A 196 9.89 6.54 -3.14
N ALA A 197 8.60 6.79 -3.32
CA ALA A 197 8.11 7.91 -4.11
C ALA A 197 8.26 9.25 -3.37
N ASP A 198 8.01 9.26 -2.06
CA ASP A 198 7.82 10.48 -1.29
C ASP A 198 8.96 10.77 -0.31
N ALA A 199 9.56 9.75 0.31
CA ALA A 199 10.54 9.94 1.36
C ALA A 199 11.95 10.27 0.83
N SER A 200 12.77 10.89 1.68
CA SER A 200 14.18 11.12 1.39
C SER A 200 14.94 9.79 1.25
N PRO A 201 16.00 9.75 0.42
CA PRO A 201 16.83 8.53 0.29
C PRO A 201 17.34 7.99 1.63
N GLU A 202 17.71 8.88 2.54
CA GLU A 202 18.24 8.53 3.87
C GLU A 202 17.14 7.91 4.77
N ALA A 203 15.91 8.40 4.67
CA ALA A 203 14.78 7.81 5.39
C ALA A 203 14.45 6.42 4.83
N VAL A 204 14.42 6.28 3.49
CA VAL A 204 14.22 4.98 2.82
C VAL A 204 15.29 3.98 3.26
N GLU A 205 16.58 4.38 3.29
CA GLU A 205 17.68 3.52 3.73
C GLU A 205 17.49 3.06 5.17
N THR A 206 17.11 3.98 6.08
CA THR A 206 16.81 3.65 7.48
C THR A 206 15.68 2.64 7.62
N VAL A 207 14.57 2.85 6.89
CA VAL A 207 13.42 1.92 6.90
C VAL A 207 13.84 0.55 6.41
N LEU A 208 14.61 0.48 5.31
CA LEU A 208 15.07 -0.78 4.72
C LEU A 208 16.04 -1.54 5.60
N GLU A 209 16.97 -0.84 6.27
CA GLU A 209 17.89 -1.47 7.19
C GLU A 209 17.15 -2.11 8.37
N ALA A 210 16.22 -1.36 8.98
CA ALA A 210 15.40 -1.86 10.08
C ALA A 210 14.49 -3.01 9.62
N TYR A 211 13.91 -2.90 8.42
CA TYR A 211 13.12 -3.95 7.79
C TYR A 211 13.94 -5.22 7.60
N ALA A 212 15.10 -5.13 6.94
CA ALA A 212 15.95 -6.28 6.67
C ALA A 212 16.43 -6.99 7.94
N HIS A 213 16.66 -6.24 9.01
CA HIS A 213 17.02 -6.78 10.33
C HIS A 213 15.85 -7.54 10.99
N ALA A 214 14.64 -7.05 10.82
CA ALA A 214 13.45 -7.63 11.47
C ALA A 214 12.78 -8.75 10.65
N ARG A 215 13.13 -8.91 9.36
CA ARG A 215 12.61 -9.98 8.50
C ARG A 215 13.19 -11.33 8.89
N VAL A 216 12.30 -12.35 8.93
CA VAL A 216 12.70 -13.76 9.10
C VAL A 216 13.45 -14.24 7.87
N GLU A 217 12.91 -13.94 6.67
CA GLU A 217 13.57 -14.23 5.40
C GLU A 217 14.27 -12.97 4.87
N ARG A 218 15.51 -13.13 4.43
CA ARG A 218 16.27 -11.99 3.89
C ARG A 218 15.57 -11.42 2.68
N PRO A 219 15.36 -10.09 2.62
CA PRO A 219 14.83 -9.43 1.43
C PRO A 219 15.72 -9.68 0.21
N ASP A 220 15.11 -9.84 -0.95
CA ASP A 220 15.87 -9.94 -2.19
C ASP A 220 16.52 -8.60 -2.58
N THR A 221 17.57 -8.68 -3.40
CA THR A 221 18.38 -7.51 -3.76
C THR A 221 17.69 -6.52 -4.68
N ASN A 222 16.58 -6.93 -5.33
CA ASN A 222 15.85 -6.11 -6.29
C ASN A 222 14.61 -5.41 -5.68
N LEU A 223 14.34 -5.63 -4.38
CA LEU A 223 13.16 -5.09 -3.70
C LEU A 223 12.95 -3.60 -4.00
N ILE A 224 13.97 -2.77 -3.83
CA ILE A 224 13.86 -1.32 -4.02
C ILE A 224 13.75 -0.92 -5.49
N VAL A 225 14.41 -1.64 -6.36
CA VAL A 225 14.29 -1.40 -7.81
C VAL A 225 12.85 -1.62 -8.24
N ARG A 226 12.22 -2.71 -7.77
CA ARG A 226 10.82 -2.98 -8.03
C ARG A 226 9.88 -1.97 -7.34
N ALA A 227 10.16 -1.58 -6.11
CA ALA A 227 9.35 -0.57 -5.41
C ALA A 227 9.30 0.75 -6.17
N ARG A 228 10.43 1.22 -6.70
CA ARG A 228 10.47 2.42 -7.57
C ARG A 228 9.66 2.23 -8.85
N LEU A 229 9.78 1.08 -9.49
CA LEU A 229 9.01 0.76 -10.68
C LEU A 229 7.50 0.70 -10.37
N VAL A 230 7.11 0.08 -9.25
CA VAL A 230 5.71 0.03 -8.80
C VAL A 230 5.16 1.42 -8.50
N ALA A 231 5.95 2.29 -7.88
CA ALA A 231 5.58 3.69 -7.65
C ALA A 231 5.29 4.43 -8.96
N GLU A 232 6.15 4.26 -9.98
CA GLU A 232 5.92 4.83 -11.31
C GLU A 232 4.66 4.25 -11.97
N LEU A 233 4.47 2.92 -11.91
CA LEU A 233 3.29 2.24 -12.44
C LEU A 233 1.99 2.62 -11.70
N GLY A 234 2.08 3.11 -10.47
CA GLY A 234 0.95 3.65 -9.71
C GLY A 234 0.24 4.80 -10.43
N LEU A 235 0.99 5.61 -11.21
CA LEU A 235 0.40 6.65 -12.07
C LEU A 235 -0.52 6.06 -13.15
N LEU A 236 -0.18 4.88 -13.69
CA LEU A 236 -1.04 4.18 -14.65
C LEU A 236 -2.34 3.71 -14.00
N CYS A 237 -2.24 3.07 -12.83
CA CYS A 237 -3.41 2.59 -12.10
C CYS A 237 -4.36 3.75 -11.77
N SER A 238 -3.80 4.89 -11.35
CA SER A 238 -4.56 6.12 -11.08
C SER A 238 -5.23 6.66 -12.34
N LEU A 239 -4.51 6.70 -13.47
CA LEU A 239 -5.05 7.13 -14.77
C LEU A 239 -6.20 6.21 -15.22
N MET A 240 -6.00 4.90 -15.14
CA MET A 240 -7.01 3.90 -15.52
C MET A 240 -8.24 3.93 -14.61
N THR A 241 -8.11 4.42 -13.39
CA THR A 241 -9.21 4.64 -12.46
C THR A 241 -9.97 5.95 -12.74
N ALA A 242 -9.27 7.02 -13.15
CA ALA A 242 -9.85 8.33 -13.42
C ALA A 242 -10.63 8.36 -14.76
N LEU A 243 -10.15 7.65 -15.78
CA LEU A 243 -10.75 7.62 -17.12
C LEU A 243 -12.23 7.18 -17.13
N PRO A 244 -12.62 6.04 -16.55
CA PRO A 244 -14.03 5.61 -16.52
C PRO A 244 -14.93 6.52 -15.69
N ARG A 245 -14.35 7.26 -14.73
CA ARG A 245 -15.08 8.21 -13.88
C ARG A 245 -15.32 9.55 -14.56
N LEU A 246 -14.78 9.75 -15.77
CA LEU A 246 -14.83 11.01 -16.53
C LEU A 246 -14.29 12.20 -15.74
N ASP A 247 -13.34 11.95 -14.83
CA ASP A 247 -12.66 13.00 -14.04
C ASP A 247 -11.57 13.66 -14.91
N ALA A 248 -11.97 14.65 -15.70
CA ALA A 248 -11.08 15.34 -16.62
C ALA A 248 -9.90 16.03 -15.90
N GLY A 249 -10.13 16.55 -14.68
CA GLY A 249 -9.09 17.20 -13.89
C GLY A 249 -8.03 16.21 -13.42
N ALA A 250 -8.43 15.08 -12.88
CA ALA A 250 -7.51 14.02 -12.48
C ALA A 250 -6.74 13.46 -13.68
N VAL A 251 -7.41 13.22 -14.81
CA VAL A 251 -6.78 12.72 -16.05
C VAL A 251 -5.72 13.68 -16.55
N GLU A 252 -5.97 15.00 -16.57
CA GLU A 252 -5.01 16.00 -17.02
C GLU A 252 -3.80 16.09 -16.07
N LEU A 253 -4.06 16.08 -14.75
CA LEU A 253 -3.00 16.08 -13.75
C LEU A 253 -2.08 14.87 -13.91
N LEU A 254 -2.65 13.66 -14.00
CA LEU A 254 -1.91 12.41 -14.15
C LEU A 254 -1.12 12.37 -15.47
N THR A 255 -1.72 12.84 -16.57
CA THR A 255 -1.02 12.95 -17.85
C THR A 255 0.18 13.90 -17.75
N THR A 256 0.04 14.99 -16.99
CA THR A 256 1.15 15.94 -16.75
C THR A 256 2.24 15.31 -15.89
N GLN A 257 1.88 14.55 -14.86
CA GLN A 257 2.84 13.81 -14.02
C GLN A 257 3.62 12.76 -14.83
N LEU A 258 2.94 12.03 -15.72
CA LEU A 258 3.58 11.07 -16.62
C LEU A 258 4.60 11.73 -17.56
N ARG A 259 4.29 12.92 -18.11
CA ARG A 259 5.25 13.69 -18.93
C ARG A 259 6.46 14.15 -18.12
N ARG A 260 6.23 14.64 -16.89
CA ARG A 260 7.34 15.05 -16.00
C ARG A 260 8.24 13.85 -15.64
N LEU A 261 7.65 12.69 -15.41
CA LEU A 261 8.41 11.46 -15.17
C LEU A 261 9.24 11.09 -16.40
N ASP A 262 8.65 11.19 -17.60
CA ASP A 262 9.36 10.92 -18.86
C ASP A 262 10.56 11.86 -19.04
N ASP A 263 10.37 13.15 -18.80
CA ASP A 263 11.44 14.16 -18.85
C ASP A 263 12.56 13.83 -17.83
N ALA A 264 12.19 13.45 -16.61
CA ALA A 264 13.15 13.14 -15.53
C ALA A 264 13.97 11.88 -15.78
N VAL A 265 13.38 10.87 -16.43
CA VAL A 265 14.05 9.61 -16.77
C VAL A 265 15.03 9.76 -17.93
N HIS A 266 14.86 10.80 -18.77
CA HIS A 266 15.69 11.07 -19.96
C HIS A 266 16.67 12.24 -19.77
N ALA A 267 16.65 12.91 -18.61
CA ALA A 267 17.60 13.96 -18.25
C ALA A 267 18.92 13.38 -17.71
#